data_f78f843f67d4c073a45b492f892e29cf
#
_entry.id   f78f843f67d4c073a45b492f892e29cf
#
_cell.length_a   1.000
_cell.length_b   1.000
_cell.length_c   1.000
_cell.angle_alpha   90.00
_cell.angle_beta   90.00
_cell.angle_gamma   90.00
#
_symmetry.space_group_name_H-M   'P 1'
#
loop_
_entity.id
_entity.type
_entity.pdbx_description
1 polymer ?
#
loop_
_entity_poly.entity_id
_entity_poly.type
_entity_poly.pdbx_seq_one_letter_code
_entity_poly.pdbx_strand_id
1 'polypeptide(L)'
;MFDSNGHCWRVGDKIFYSKATAVEYASRTGEQLHFDYFNSFYNTIDWSTEPTESLQKLYKQRAEQLLSKYDHVVLLLSGGSDSTAVVNTFIRNGLKPAEVVSYQL
;
A
#
# COMPACT_ATOMS: atom_id res chain seq x y z
N MET A 1 10.52 -8.37 1.54
CA MET A 1 9.29 -8.47 2.36
C MET A 1 9.33 -7.38 3.42
N PHE A 2 8.23 -6.74 3.67
CA PHE A 2 8.13 -5.75 4.74
C PHE A 2 8.17 -6.44 6.10
N ASP A 3 8.79 -5.81 7.09
CA ASP A 3 8.64 -6.29 8.46
C ASP A 3 7.20 -6.05 8.95
N SER A 4 6.83 -6.67 10.04
CA SER A 4 5.47 -6.61 10.58
C SER A 4 5.03 -5.20 11.03
N ASN A 5 5.98 -4.29 11.18
CA ASN A 5 5.73 -2.93 11.68
C ASN A 5 5.67 -1.88 10.57
N GLY A 6 6.10 -2.23 9.37
CA GLY A 6 5.91 -1.48 8.14
C GLY A 6 6.72 -0.20 8.02
N HIS A 7 6.68 0.65 8.99
CA HIS A 7 7.37 1.94 9.02
C HIS A 7 8.02 2.17 10.37
N CYS A 8 9.07 2.97 10.38
CA CYS A 8 9.76 3.30 11.62
C CYS A 8 10.39 4.69 11.57
N TRP A 9 10.81 5.15 12.71
CA TRP A 9 11.59 6.37 12.92
C TRP A 9 13.01 5.99 13.29
N ARG A 10 13.98 6.57 12.63
CA ARG A 10 15.41 6.33 12.92
C ARG A 10 16.05 7.58 13.48
N VAL A 11 16.79 7.42 14.57
CA VAL A 11 17.62 8.46 15.16
C VAL A 11 18.98 7.85 15.45
N GLY A 12 19.98 8.22 14.68
CA GLY A 12 21.27 7.53 14.71
C GLY A 12 21.09 6.05 14.38
N ASP A 13 21.59 5.17 15.23
CA ASP A 13 21.48 3.71 15.07
C ASP A 13 20.21 3.12 15.69
N LYS A 14 19.38 3.95 16.34
CA LYS A 14 18.18 3.49 17.03
C LYS A 14 16.94 3.58 16.17
N ILE A 15 16.05 2.59 16.36
CA ILE A 15 14.77 2.46 15.69
C ILE A 15 13.65 2.65 16.71
N PHE A 16 12.66 3.47 16.33
CA PHE A 16 11.47 3.76 17.13
C PHE A 16 10.22 3.55 16.29
N TYR A 17 9.19 3.01 16.89
CA TYR A 17 7.86 2.85 16.24
C TYR A 17 6.86 3.92 16.69
N SER A 18 7.25 4.76 17.65
CA SER A 18 6.50 5.93 18.08
C SER A 18 7.25 7.21 17.69
N LYS A 19 6.57 8.10 16.97
CA LYS A 19 7.12 9.40 16.59
C LYS A 19 7.50 10.22 17.83
N ALA A 20 6.67 10.24 18.85
CA ALA A 20 6.90 11.03 20.06
C ALA A 20 8.19 10.61 20.76
N THR A 21 8.41 9.30 20.90
CA THR A 21 9.64 8.75 21.51
C THR A 21 10.88 9.06 20.67
N ALA A 22 10.76 8.97 19.36
CA ALA A 22 11.85 9.29 18.43
C ALA A 22 12.24 10.78 18.50
N VAL A 23 11.24 11.66 18.52
CA VAL A 23 11.47 13.13 18.64
C VAL A 23 12.14 13.47 19.97
N GLU A 24 11.69 12.89 21.07
CA GLU A 24 12.30 13.10 22.38
C GLU A 24 13.76 12.67 22.38
N TYR A 25 14.05 11.49 21.86
CA TYR A 25 15.40 10.97 21.77
C TYR A 25 16.29 11.85 20.87
N ALA A 26 15.81 12.25 19.71
CA ALA A 26 16.52 13.13 18.78
C ALA A 26 16.82 14.49 19.43
N SER A 27 15.86 15.06 20.14
CA SER A 27 16.02 16.33 20.87
C SER A 27 17.08 16.24 21.96
N ARG A 28 17.11 15.12 22.65
CA ARG A 28 18.06 14.91 23.76
C ARG A 28 19.49 14.64 23.27
N THR A 29 19.63 13.92 22.16
CA THR A 29 20.96 13.53 21.62
C THR A 29 21.50 14.51 20.59
N GLY A 30 20.67 15.36 20.01
CA GLY A 30 21.03 16.24 18.91
C GLY A 30 21.20 15.51 17.57
N GLU A 31 20.87 14.22 17.50
CA GLU A 31 20.93 13.45 16.26
C GLU A 31 19.73 13.71 15.37
N GLN A 32 19.93 13.53 14.07
CA GLN A 32 18.87 13.77 13.08
C GLN A 32 17.82 12.68 13.10
N LEU A 33 16.56 13.08 13.02
CA LEU A 33 15.40 12.21 12.90
C LEU A 33 15.12 11.89 11.42
N HIS A 34 14.97 10.61 11.10
CA HIS A 34 14.57 10.13 9.78
C HIS A 34 13.32 9.27 9.89
N PHE A 35 12.39 9.49 8.98
CA PHE A 35 11.25 8.60 8.82
C PHE A 35 11.53 7.58 7.73
N ASP A 36 11.42 6.31 8.06
CA ASP A 36 11.60 5.19 7.14
C ASP A 36 10.24 4.54 6.85
N TYR A 37 9.76 4.71 5.61
CA TYR A 37 8.53 4.10 5.12
C TYR A 37 8.86 3.10 4.02
N PHE A 38 9.41 1.95 4.42
CA PHE A 38 9.86 0.91 3.49
C PHE A 38 10.90 1.41 2.47
N ASN A 39 11.78 2.32 2.85
CA ASN A 39 12.72 2.96 1.93
C ASN A 39 13.61 1.94 1.21
N SER A 40 14.05 0.89 1.90
CA SER A 40 14.86 -0.16 1.29
C SER A 40 14.16 -0.88 0.14
N PHE A 41 12.84 -1.08 0.26
CA PHE A 41 12.02 -1.65 -0.81
C PHE A 41 11.78 -0.65 -1.95
N TYR A 42 11.32 0.55 -1.63
CA TYR A 42 10.98 1.55 -2.66
C TYR A 42 12.21 2.03 -3.44
N ASN A 43 13.40 2.04 -2.82
CA ASN A 43 14.64 2.38 -3.50
C ASN A 43 15.11 1.32 -4.52
N THR A 44 14.54 0.12 -4.52
CA THR A 44 14.79 -0.90 -5.54
C THR A 44 13.99 -0.67 -6.82
N ILE A 45 12.99 0.21 -6.79
CA ILE A 45 12.08 0.47 -7.90
C ILE A 45 12.65 1.61 -8.74
N ASP A 46 12.74 1.40 -10.05
CA ASP A 46 13.08 2.46 -10.99
C ASP A 46 11.85 3.34 -11.27
N TRP A 47 11.77 4.47 -10.56
CA TRP A 47 10.68 5.43 -10.71
C TRP A 47 10.82 6.33 -11.96
N SER A 48 11.95 6.24 -12.67
CA SER A 48 12.18 7.01 -13.90
C SER A 48 11.57 6.36 -15.14
N THR A 49 11.18 5.09 -15.03
CA THR A 49 10.64 4.32 -16.14
C THR A 49 9.13 4.16 -16.00
N GLU A 50 8.40 4.58 -17.04
CA GLU A 50 6.96 4.42 -17.10
C GLU A 50 6.59 3.04 -17.65
N PRO A 51 5.57 2.36 -17.10
CA PRO A 51 5.06 1.12 -17.68
C PRO A 51 4.56 1.32 -19.10
N THR A 52 4.77 0.34 -19.97
CA THR A 52 4.30 0.38 -21.36
C THR A 52 2.84 -0.04 -21.52
N GLU A 53 2.30 -0.76 -20.54
CA GLU A 53 0.92 -1.21 -20.53
C GLU A 53 -0.04 -0.07 -20.21
N SER A 54 -1.27 -0.17 -20.74
CA SER A 54 -2.33 0.75 -20.37
C SER A 54 -2.72 0.58 -18.89
N LEU A 55 -3.27 1.63 -18.31
CA LEU A 55 -3.72 1.60 -16.91
C LEU A 55 -4.80 0.51 -16.69
N GLN A 56 -5.72 0.34 -17.65
CA GLN A 56 -6.75 -0.70 -17.61
C GLN A 56 -6.14 -2.10 -17.60
N LYS A 57 -5.07 -2.32 -18.36
CA LYS A 57 -4.36 -3.59 -18.37
C LYS A 57 -3.68 -3.87 -17.03
N LEU A 58 -3.06 -2.85 -16.44
CA LEU A 58 -2.43 -2.96 -15.12
C LEU A 58 -3.46 -3.24 -14.02
N TYR A 59 -4.62 -2.60 -14.07
CA TYR A 59 -5.73 -2.88 -13.16
C TYR A 59 -6.21 -4.32 -13.28
N LYS A 60 -6.40 -4.80 -14.50
CA LYS A 60 -6.78 -6.20 -14.75
C LYS A 60 -5.76 -7.17 -14.18
N GLN A 61 -4.49 -6.96 -14.47
CA GLN A 61 -3.39 -7.80 -13.96
C GLN A 61 -3.39 -7.84 -12.43
N ARG A 62 -3.59 -6.70 -11.79
CA ARG A 62 -3.63 -6.64 -10.33
C ARG A 62 -4.83 -7.40 -9.75
N ALA A 63 -6.00 -7.27 -10.36
CA ALA A 63 -7.18 -8.01 -9.95
C ALA A 63 -6.97 -9.52 -10.09
N GLU A 64 -6.39 -9.96 -11.22
CA GLU A 64 -6.06 -11.37 -11.45
C GLU A 64 -5.03 -11.90 -10.43
N GLN A 65 -4.02 -11.11 -10.09
CA GLN A 65 -3.04 -11.47 -9.06
C GLN A 65 -3.70 -11.67 -7.69
N LEU A 66 -4.62 -10.80 -7.30
CA LEU A 66 -5.33 -10.92 -6.03
C LEU A 66 -6.19 -12.18 -5.99
N LEU A 67 -6.93 -12.47 -7.07
CA LEU A 67 -7.76 -13.66 -7.17
C LEU A 67 -6.94 -14.96 -7.20
N SER A 68 -5.72 -14.92 -7.74
CA SER A 68 -4.83 -16.09 -7.75
C SER A 68 -4.14 -16.32 -6.40
N LYS A 69 -3.91 -15.24 -5.64
CA LYS A 69 -3.16 -15.30 -4.38
C LYS A 69 -4.04 -15.62 -3.18
N TYR A 70 -5.29 -15.19 -3.19
CA TYR A 70 -6.22 -15.31 -2.07
C TYR A 70 -7.46 -16.09 -2.46
N ASP A 71 -7.88 -17.03 -1.61
CA ASP A 71 -9.06 -17.85 -1.83
C ASP A 71 -10.38 -17.05 -1.67
N HIS A 72 -10.33 -15.99 -0.88
CA HIS A 72 -11.50 -15.18 -0.58
C HIS A 72 -11.17 -13.69 -0.72
N VAL A 73 -11.67 -13.07 -1.79
CA VAL A 73 -11.46 -11.65 -2.08
C VAL A 73 -12.76 -10.89 -1.90
N VAL A 74 -12.75 -9.91 -1.03
CA VAL A 74 -13.89 -9.02 -0.76
C VAL A 74 -13.57 -7.62 -1.26
N LEU A 75 -14.47 -7.03 -2.04
CA LEU A 75 -14.37 -5.65 -2.49
C LEU A 75 -15.23 -4.75 -1.61
N LEU A 76 -14.65 -3.66 -1.13
CA LEU A 76 -15.38 -2.63 -0.39
C LEU A 76 -15.78 -1.52 -1.35
N LEU A 77 -17.09 -1.28 -1.46
CA LEU A 77 -17.66 -0.24 -2.31
C LEU A 77 -18.22 0.89 -1.43
N SER A 78 -17.47 1.99 -1.35
CA SER A 78 -17.89 3.17 -0.58
C SER A 78 -18.80 4.12 -1.34
N GLY A 79 -18.95 3.92 -2.65
CA GLY A 79 -19.67 4.83 -3.55
C GLY A 79 -18.82 5.95 -4.13
N GLY A 80 -17.54 6.08 -3.72
CA GLY A 80 -16.58 7.02 -4.29
C GLY A 80 -15.97 6.54 -5.61
N SER A 81 -15.24 7.42 -6.29
CA SER A 81 -14.64 7.12 -7.59
C SER A 81 -13.63 5.98 -7.55
N ASP A 82 -12.82 5.90 -6.51
CA ASP A 82 -11.76 4.90 -6.41
C ASP A 82 -12.31 3.48 -6.20
N SER A 83 -13.23 3.31 -5.25
CA SER A 83 -13.85 2.02 -5.00
C SER A 83 -14.71 1.56 -6.18
N THR A 84 -15.36 2.50 -6.87
CA THR A 84 -16.13 2.23 -8.09
C THR A 84 -15.21 1.75 -9.22
N ALA A 85 -14.02 2.36 -9.38
CA ALA A 85 -13.04 1.92 -10.36
C ALA A 85 -12.55 0.49 -10.09
N VAL A 86 -12.35 0.12 -8.83
CA VAL A 86 -11.98 -1.24 -8.45
C VAL A 86 -13.08 -2.24 -8.85
N VAL A 87 -14.33 -1.99 -8.47
CA VAL A 87 -15.46 -2.88 -8.82
C VAL A 87 -15.64 -2.98 -10.33
N ASN A 88 -15.56 -1.87 -11.05
CA ASN A 88 -15.65 -1.84 -12.51
C ASN A 88 -14.55 -2.65 -13.20
N THR A 89 -13.36 -2.68 -12.64
CA THR A 89 -12.26 -3.51 -13.16
C THR A 89 -12.65 -4.99 -13.14
N PHE A 90 -13.22 -5.47 -12.04
CA PHE A 90 -13.69 -6.85 -11.94
C PHE A 90 -14.84 -7.12 -12.94
N ILE A 91 -15.84 -6.25 -13.01
CA ILE A 91 -16.99 -6.40 -13.89
C ILE A 91 -16.56 -6.45 -15.36
N ARG A 92 -15.77 -5.48 -15.81
CA ARG A 92 -15.33 -5.36 -17.22
C ARG A 92 -14.51 -6.55 -17.69
N ASN A 93 -13.78 -7.19 -16.80
CA ASN A 93 -12.92 -8.31 -17.14
C ASN A 93 -13.53 -9.69 -16.82
N GLY A 94 -14.79 -9.73 -16.40
CA GLY A 94 -15.46 -10.98 -16.05
C GLY A 94 -14.86 -11.67 -14.83
N LEU A 95 -14.17 -10.93 -13.97
CA LEU A 95 -13.57 -11.44 -12.75
C LEU A 95 -14.58 -11.38 -11.61
N LYS A 96 -14.64 -12.43 -10.82
CA LYS A 96 -15.62 -12.54 -9.73
C LYS A 96 -14.90 -12.51 -8.38
N PRO A 97 -15.10 -11.46 -7.57
CA PRO A 97 -14.72 -11.51 -6.16
C PRO A 97 -15.69 -12.43 -5.40
N ALA A 98 -15.30 -12.86 -4.19
CA ALA A 98 -16.20 -13.63 -3.34
C ALA A 98 -17.41 -12.79 -2.91
N GLU A 99 -17.17 -11.52 -2.56
CA GLU A 99 -18.21 -10.60 -2.10
C GLU A 99 -17.91 -9.16 -2.52
N VAL A 100 -18.96 -8.37 -2.64
CA VAL A 100 -18.89 -6.92 -2.71
C VAL A 100 -19.71 -6.35 -1.56
N VAL A 101 -19.07 -5.55 -0.71
CA VAL A 101 -19.70 -4.99 0.49
C VAL A 101 -19.78 -3.47 0.37
N SER A 102 -20.94 -2.91 0.63
CA SER A 102 -21.16 -1.47 0.72
C SER A 102 -21.88 -1.12 2.02
N TYR A 103 -21.60 0.10 2.51
CA TYR A 103 -22.30 0.64 3.68
C TYR A 103 -23.37 1.63 3.24
N GLN A 104 -24.55 1.49 3.80
CA GLN A 104 -25.57 2.54 3.78
C GLN A 104 -25.50 3.29 5.12
N LEU A 105 -25.28 4.57 5.02
CA LEU A 105 -25.37 5.47 6.16
C LEU A 105 -26.78 6.03 6.30
#